data_ba9313502864a05a67aca29c1f5622d4
#
_entry.id   ba9313502864a05a67aca29c1f5622d4
#
_cell.length_a   1.000
_cell.length_b   1.000
_cell.length_c   1.000
_cell.angle_alpha   90.00
_cell.angle_beta   90.00
_cell.angle_gamma   90.00
#
_symmetry.space_group_name_H-M   'P 1'
#
loop_
_entity.id
_entity.type
_entity.pdbx_description
1 polymer ?
#
loop_
_entity_poly.entity_id
_entity_poly.type
_entity_poly.pdbx_seq_one_letter_code
_entity_poly.pdbx_strand_id
1 'polypeptide(L)'
;MGIMGIRFDMSVESLVQERYAEGAQERQESLCCPVDYDTALLKILPQEIIDKDYGCGDPSRYARDGDTVLDLGSGGGKICYMAAQIVGDQGAVIGVDMTDDMLALASSYQSEMAAKLGGDRVSFRKGYIQDLSLDVRAMEIWLERNPVTDAASLQALNQWQSEQRSQIPMIANSSVDLVISNCVLNLVAEQDRRQMLEGIFRVRKPGGRVAISDIVCDEKVPQHLKEDATLWSGCISGAFHELDFAKAFLDVGFVAVEYDKWDEQPWQVLE
;
A
#
# COMPACT_ATOMS: atom_id res chain seq x y z
N MET A 1 36.25 -21.98 -16.60
CA MET A 1 36.36 -20.55 -16.35
C MET A 1 34.93 -20.04 -16.32
N GLY A 2 34.32 -20.13 -15.11
CA GLY A 2 32.91 -19.78 -14.92
C GLY A 2 32.76 -18.27 -14.81
N ILE A 3 31.91 -17.72 -15.62
CA ILE A 3 31.50 -16.32 -15.50
C ILE A 3 30.63 -16.22 -14.22
N MET A 4 31.24 -15.66 -13.19
CA MET A 4 30.54 -15.31 -11.96
C MET A 4 29.58 -14.14 -12.32
N GLY A 5 28.31 -14.47 -12.53
CA GLY A 5 27.27 -13.46 -12.77
C GLY A 5 27.20 -12.53 -11.57
N ILE A 6 27.43 -11.26 -11.81
CA ILE A 6 27.14 -10.20 -10.85
C ILE A 6 25.62 -10.23 -10.67
N ARG A 7 25.12 -10.84 -9.59
CA ARG A 7 23.75 -10.58 -9.12
C ARG A 7 23.75 -9.13 -8.65
N PHE A 8 23.12 -8.25 -9.41
CA PHE A 8 22.64 -6.99 -8.86
C PHE A 8 21.63 -7.38 -7.78
N ASP A 9 21.93 -7.04 -6.55
CA ASP A 9 21.01 -7.18 -5.43
C ASP A 9 19.86 -6.20 -5.70
N MET A 10 18.75 -6.70 -6.23
CA MET A 10 17.56 -5.88 -6.48
C MET A 10 17.00 -5.48 -5.12
N SER A 11 16.61 -4.21 -4.96
CA SER A 11 15.97 -3.79 -3.73
C SER A 11 14.65 -4.55 -3.53
N VAL A 12 14.21 -4.69 -2.27
CA VAL A 12 12.94 -5.34 -1.93
C VAL A 12 11.78 -4.68 -2.71
N GLU A 13 11.80 -3.36 -2.81
CA GLU A 13 10.79 -2.59 -3.55
C GLU A 13 10.74 -2.95 -5.03
N SER A 14 11.91 -3.15 -5.67
CA SER A 14 11.97 -3.52 -7.08
C SER A 14 11.37 -4.90 -7.34
N LEU A 15 11.65 -5.87 -6.46
CA LEU A 15 11.09 -7.23 -6.55
C LEU A 15 9.57 -7.24 -6.36
N VAL A 16 9.09 -6.48 -5.39
CA VAL A 16 7.65 -6.33 -5.14
C VAL A 16 6.99 -5.64 -6.34
N GLN A 17 7.56 -4.54 -6.84
CA GLN A 17 7.03 -3.81 -7.98
C GLN A 17 6.92 -4.69 -9.24
N GLU A 18 7.95 -5.47 -9.55
CA GLU A 18 7.96 -6.38 -10.70
C GLU A 18 6.83 -7.42 -10.60
N ARG A 19 6.71 -8.09 -9.44
CA ARG A 19 5.70 -9.12 -9.20
C ARG A 19 4.28 -8.58 -9.30
N TYR A 20 4.00 -7.42 -8.74
CA TYR A 20 2.67 -6.81 -8.80
C TYR A 20 2.37 -6.17 -10.15
N ALA A 21 3.38 -5.71 -10.90
CA ALA A 21 3.21 -5.32 -12.30
C ALA A 21 2.74 -6.50 -13.17
N GLU A 22 3.34 -7.69 -13.01
CA GLU A 22 2.85 -8.91 -13.64
C GLU A 22 1.42 -9.25 -13.20
N GLY A 23 1.11 -9.09 -11.90
CA GLY A 23 -0.22 -9.30 -11.35
C GLY A 23 -1.30 -8.36 -11.93
N ALA A 24 -0.93 -7.15 -12.36
CA ALA A 24 -1.83 -6.23 -13.04
C ALA A 24 -2.15 -6.70 -14.48
N GLN A 25 -1.23 -7.40 -15.13
CA GLN A 25 -1.42 -7.91 -16.49
C GLN A 25 -2.18 -9.25 -16.48
N GLU A 26 -1.80 -10.18 -15.62
CA GLU A 26 -2.39 -11.51 -15.54
C GLU A 26 -2.61 -11.90 -14.06
N ARG A 27 -3.75 -12.56 -13.79
CA ARG A 27 -4.09 -13.01 -12.44
C ARG A 27 -3.04 -13.97 -11.88
N GLN A 28 -2.54 -13.65 -10.68
CA GLN A 28 -1.56 -14.46 -9.95
C GLN A 28 -2.25 -15.26 -8.83
N GLU A 29 -2.59 -16.53 -9.11
CA GLU A 29 -3.29 -17.39 -8.13
C GLU A 29 -2.54 -17.56 -6.82
N SER A 30 -1.20 -17.55 -6.87
CA SER A 30 -0.33 -17.67 -5.69
C SER A 30 -0.39 -16.48 -4.73
N LEU A 31 -0.98 -15.36 -5.16
CA LEU A 31 -1.18 -14.15 -4.35
C LEU A 31 -2.62 -14.03 -3.83
N CYS A 32 -3.55 -14.89 -4.29
CA CYS A 32 -4.96 -14.79 -3.94
C CYS A 32 -5.22 -15.47 -2.58
N CYS A 33 -5.77 -14.72 -1.63
CA CYS A 33 -6.30 -15.25 -0.39
C CYS A 33 -7.84 -15.35 -0.47
N PRO A 34 -8.47 -16.39 0.12
CA PRO A 34 -9.93 -16.41 0.25
C PRO A 34 -10.36 -15.33 1.26
N VAL A 35 -11.12 -14.35 0.79
CA VAL A 35 -11.62 -13.24 1.61
C VAL A 35 -13.14 -13.16 1.53
N ASP A 36 -13.77 -12.97 2.68
CA ASP A 36 -15.21 -12.73 2.79
C ASP A 36 -15.50 -11.22 2.64
N TYR A 37 -15.59 -10.78 1.39
CA TYR A 37 -15.97 -9.40 1.06
C TYR A 37 -17.48 -9.21 1.10
N ASP A 38 -17.94 -7.98 1.42
CA ASP A 38 -19.34 -7.63 1.24
C ASP A 38 -19.73 -7.73 -0.23
N THR A 39 -20.51 -8.78 -0.54
CA THR A 39 -20.96 -9.05 -1.91
C THR A 39 -21.84 -7.93 -2.50
N ALA A 40 -22.48 -7.10 -1.66
CA ALA A 40 -23.24 -5.96 -2.14
C ALA A 40 -22.32 -4.90 -2.74
N LEU A 41 -21.17 -4.65 -2.12
CA LEU A 41 -20.17 -3.69 -2.59
C LEU A 41 -19.46 -4.18 -3.86
N LEU A 42 -19.31 -5.48 -4.03
CA LEU A 42 -18.68 -6.05 -5.23
C LEU A 42 -19.53 -5.93 -6.51
N LYS A 43 -20.86 -5.84 -6.39
CA LYS A 43 -21.79 -5.90 -7.52
C LYS A 43 -21.55 -4.86 -8.61
N ILE A 44 -21.10 -3.68 -8.25
CA ILE A 44 -20.87 -2.58 -9.22
C ILE A 44 -19.44 -2.53 -9.74
N LEU A 45 -18.52 -3.29 -9.11
CA LEU A 45 -17.11 -3.31 -9.50
C LEU A 45 -16.91 -4.06 -10.82
N PRO A 46 -15.98 -3.60 -11.67
CA PRO A 46 -15.53 -4.36 -12.83
C PRO A 46 -14.91 -5.69 -12.41
N GLN A 47 -15.25 -6.76 -13.17
CA GLN A 47 -14.76 -8.11 -12.85
C GLN A 47 -13.24 -8.19 -12.86
N GLU A 48 -12.58 -7.47 -13.76
CA GLU A 48 -11.12 -7.44 -13.84
C GLU A 48 -10.46 -6.92 -12.55
N ILE A 49 -11.04 -5.89 -11.92
CA ILE A 49 -10.55 -5.39 -10.62
C ILE A 49 -10.74 -6.43 -9.53
N ILE A 50 -11.85 -7.17 -9.54
CA ILE A 50 -12.11 -8.24 -8.56
C ILE A 50 -11.11 -9.38 -8.74
N ASP A 51 -10.83 -9.78 -9.98
CA ASP A 51 -9.96 -10.92 -10.30
C ASP A 51 -8.47 -10.65 -10.04
N LYS A 52 -8.06 -9.39 -10.13
CA LYS A 52 -6.66 -8.94 -9.93
C LYS A 52 -6.42 -8.27 -8.57
N ASP A 53 -7.20 -8.65 -7.56
CA ASP A 53 -7.02 -8.22 -6.18
C ASP A 53 -6.26 -9.30 -5.38
N TYR A 54 -5.28 -8.86 -4.60
CA TYR A 54 -4.34 -9.70 -3.87
C TYR A 54 -4.35 -9.45 -2.36
N GLY A 55 -5.44 -8.91 -1.85
CA GLY A 55 -5.62 -8.64 -0.43
C GLY A 55 -5.99 -9.89 0.37
N CYS A 56 -5.81 -9.82 1.68
CA CYS A 56 -6.11 -10.89 2.64
C CYS A 56 -7.28 -10.56 3.58
N GLY A 57 -7.97 -9.44 3.37
CA GLY A 57 -9.13 -9.04 4.16
C GLY A 57 -9.93 -7.89 3.54
N ASP A 58 -10.92 -7.41 4.27
CA ASP A 58 -11.77 -6.29 3.86
C ASP A 58 -11.71 -5.14 4.89
N PRO A 59 -10.70 -4.26 4.80
CA PRO A 59 -10.61 -3.09 5.67
C PRO A 59 -11.60 -1.98 5.30
N SER A 60 -12.28 -2.06 4.15
CA SER A 60 -13.27 -1.05 3.73
C SER A 60 -14.46 -0.98 4.68
N ARG A 61 -14.78 -2.07 5.39
CA ARG A 61 -15.86 -2.14 6.39
C ARG A 61 -15.75 -1.13 7.54
N TYR A 62 -14.56 -0.57 7.76
CA TYR A 62 -14.33 0.44 8.79
C TYR A 62 -14.53 1.87 8.29
N ALA A 63 -14.78 2.07 6.99
CA ALA A 63 -15.15 3.37 6.43
C ALA A 63 -16.54 3.81 6.93
N ARG A 64 -16.74 5.12 7.02
CA ARG A 64 -17.99 5.74 7.45
C ARG A 64 -18.41 6.82 6.46
N ASP A 65 -19.69 7.15 6.45
CA ASP A 65 -20.19 8.25 5.64
C ASP A 65 -19.43 9.54 5.96
N GLY A 66 -19.00 10.27 4.94
CA GLY A 66 -18.23 11.51 5.03
C GLY A 66 -16.72 11.34 5.29
N ASP A 67 -16.20 10.11 5.49
CA ASP A 67 -14.76 9.91 5.72
C ASP A 67 -13.92 10.30 4.48
N THR A 68 -12.75 10.88 4.74
CA THR A 68 -11.62 10.87 3.81
C THR A 68 -10.78 9.62 4.11
N VAL A 69 -10.77 8.66 3.19
CA VAL A 69 -10.05 7.38 3.33
C VAL A 69 -8.76 7.41 2.54
N LEU A 70 -7.67 6.91 3.13
CA LEU A 70 -6.39 6.66 2.46
C LEU A 70 -6.14 5.16 2.42
N ASP A 71 -6.02 4.60 1.22
CA ASP A 71 -5.70 3.19 0.98
C ASP A 71 -4.23 3.04 0.60
N LEU A 72 -3.47 2.32 1.42
CA LEU A 72 -2.04 2.10 1.27
C LEU A 72 -1.78 0.81 0.49
N GLY A 73 -1.13 0.91 -0.68
CA GLY A 73 -0.96 -0.19 -1.61
C GLY A 73 -2.29 -0.55 -2.27
N SER A 74 -2.93 0.45 -2.89
CA SER A 74 -4.29 0.33 -3.41
C SER A 74 -4.45 -0.65 -4.58
N GLY A 75 -3.34 -1.11 -5.17
CA GLY A 75 -3.36 -2.04 -6.29
C GLY A 75 -4.30 -1.60 -7.41
N GLY A 76 -5.09 -2.52 -7.94
CA GLY A 76 -6.12 -2.28 -8.96
C GLY A 76 -7.33 -1.47 -8.50
N GLY A 77 -7.34 -0.97 -7.24
CA GLY A 77 -8.36 -0.04 -6.73
C GLY A 77 -9.62 -0.69 -6.16
N LYS A 78 -9.66 -2.02 -5.98
CA LYS A 78 -10.85 -2.72 -5.46
C LYS A 78 -11.33 -2.14 -4.14
N ILE A 79 -10.44 -2.08 -3.14
CA ILE A 79 -10.80 -1.57 -1.80
C ILE A 79 -11.16 -0.08 -1.86
N CYS A 80 -10.47 0.70 -2.69
CA CYS A 80 -10.82 2.11 -2.92
C CYS A 80 -12.26 2.26 -3.42
N TYR A 81 -12.68 1.48 -4.42
CA TYR A 81 -14.04 1.54 -4.97
C TYR A 81 -15.11 0.95 -4.03
N MET A 82 -14.74 -0.01 -3.18
CA MET A 82 -15.63 -0.47 -2.10
C MET A 82 -15.82 0.64 -1.06
N ALA A 83 -14.74 1.23 -0.56
CA ALA A 83 -14.79 2.32 0.40
C ALA A 83 -15.55 3.54 -0.15
N ALA A 84 -15.41 3.85 -1.46
CA ALA A 84 -16.12 4.96 -2.11
C ALA A 84 -17.64 4.82 -2.10
N GLN A 85 -18.18 3.60 -2.05
CA GLN A 85 -19.61 3.36 -1.87
C GLN A 85 -20.09 3.69 -0.45
N ILE A 86 -19.20 3.47 0.54
CA ILE A 86 -19.52 3.65 1.96
C ILE A 86 -19.40 5.12 2.38
N VAL A 87 -18.36 5.81 1.91
CA VAL A 87 -18.10 7.21 2.34
C VAL A 87 -19.11 8.23 1.80
N GLY A 88 -19.94 7.87 0.83
CA GLY A 88 -21.00 8.72 0.31
C GLY A 88 -20.50 9.98 -0.42
N ASP A 89 -21.42 10.92 -0.66
CA ASP A 89 -21.16 12.09 -1.51
C ASP A 89 -20.24 13.14 -0.87
N GLN A 90 -20.12 13.13 0.44
CA GLN A 90 -19.27 14.06 1.18
C GLN A 90 -17.89 13.48 1.51
N GLY A 91 -17.69 12.19 1.26
CA GLY A 91 -16.42 11.49 1.48
C GLY A 91 -15.52 11.48 0.25
N ALA A 92 -14.27 11.06 0.47
CA ALA A 92 -13.27 10.90 -0.57
C ALA A 92 -12.38 9.70 -0.27
N VAL A 93 -11.84 9.08 -1.31
CA VAL A 93 -10.88 7.97 -1.20
C VAL A 93 -9.63 8.30 -2.00
N ILE A 94 -8.48 8.11 -1.38
CA ILE A 94 -7.16 8.31 -1.99
C ILE A 94 -6.45 6.96 -1.97
N GLY A 95 -6.18 6.37 -3.14
CA GLY A 95 -5.34 5.19 -3.27
C GLY A 95 -3.89 5.58 -3.53
N VAL A 96 -2.95 4.98 -2.81
CA VAL A 96 -1.51 5.13 -3.05
C VAL A 96 -0.92 3.79 -3.43
N ASP A 97 -0.23 3.75 -4.57
CA ASP A 97 0.52 2.59 -5.02
C ASP A 97 1.83 3.02 -5.71
N MET A 98 2.83 2.15 -5.72
CA MET A 98 4.11 2.43 -6.39
C MET A 98 4.16 1.87 -7.82
N THR A 99 3.23 0.97 -8.18
CA THR A 99 3.24 0.19 -9.42
C THR A 99 2.39 0.88 -10.49
N ASP A 100 3.02 1.31 -11.59
CA ASP A 100 2.32 2.01 -12.68
C ASP A 100 1.20 1.17 -13.30
N ASP A 101 1.42 -0.13 -13.50
CA ASP A 101 0.43 -1.04 -14.10
C ASP A 101 -0.80 -1.19 -13.20
N MET A 102 -0.63 -1.28 -11.88
CA MET A 102 -1.75 -1.31 -10.93
C MET A 102 -2.52 0.00 -10.93
N LEU A 103 -1.83 1.14 -10.91
CA LEU A 103 -2.47 2.46 -10.98
C LEU A 103 -3.18 2.68 -12.34
N ALA A 104 -2.62 2.17 -13.43
CA ALA A 104 -3.26 2.21 -14.74
C ALA A 104 -4.55 1.37 -14.75
N LEU A 105 -4.52 0.16 -14.20
CA LEU A 105 -5.69 -0.69 -14.04
C LEU A 105 -6.77 0.03 -13.22
N ALA A 106 -6.42 0.52 -12.03
CA ALA A 106 -7.34 1.24 -11.16
C ALA A 106 -7.97 2.46 -11.86
N SER A 107 -7.14 3.29 -12.49
CA SER A 107 -7.57 4.53 -13.15
C SER A 107 -8.39 4.28 -14.41
N SER A 108 -8.20 3.16 -15.10
CA SER A 108 -8.96 2.83 -16.33
C SER A 108 -10.47 2.73 -16.08
N TYR A 109 -10.87 2.39 -14.88
CA TYR A 109 -12.27 2.28 -14.46
C TYR A 109 -12.81 3.50 -13.72
N GLN A 110 -12.00 4.54 -13.48
CA GLN A 110 -12.40 5.69 -12.66
C GLN A 110 -13.66 6.38 -13.20
N SER A 111 -13.75 6.63 -14.52
CA SER A 111 -14.92 7.27 -15.12
C SER A 111 -16.19 6.39 -15.04
N GLU A 112 -16.05 5.08 -15.23
CA GLU A 112 -17.16 4.13 -15.09
C GLU A 112 -17.66 4.10 -13.65
N MET A 113 -16.74 4.00 -12.69
CA MET A 113 -17.07 3.98 -11.27
C MET A 113 -17.66 5.30 -10.79
N ALA A 114 -17.13 6.44 -11.26
CA ALA A 114 -17.71 7.75 -10.97
C ALA A 114 -19.17 7.86 -11.44
N ALA A 115 -19.49 7.34 -12.63
CA ALA A 115 -20.86 7.29 -13.13
C ALA A 115 -21.77 6.40 -12.27
N LYS A 116 -21.31 5.23 -11.85
CA LYS A 116 -22.06 4.29 -10.98
C LYS A 116 -22.26 4.84 -9.56
N LEU A 117 -21.28 5.59 -9.05
CA LEU A 117 -21.31 6.19 -7.71
C LEU A 117 -22.06 7.52 -7.66
N GLY A 118 -22.41 8.12 -8.80
CA GLY A 118 -23.01 9.45 -8.89
C GLY A 118 -22.03 10.61 -8.66
N GLY A 119 -20.73 10.35 -8.68
CA GLY A 119 -19.67 11.36 -8.52
C GLY A 119 -18.28 10.74 -8.46
N ASP A 120 -17.28 11.51 -8.91
CA ASP A 120 -15.87 11.10 -8.81
C ASP A 120 -15.34 11.44 -7.42
N ARG A 121 -15.16 10.42 -6.60
CA ARG A 121 -14.68 10.55 -5.21
C ARG A 121 -13.44 9.72 -4.92
N VAL A 122 -12.86 9.08 -5.96
CA VAL A 122 -11.62 8.29 -5.85
C VAL A 122 -10.50 8.96 -6.62
N SER A 123 -9.35 9.07 -6.01
CA SER A 123 -8.13 9.53 -6.69
C SER A 123 -6.97 8.58 -6.41
N PHE A 124 -6.12 8.36 -7.42
CA PHE A 124 -4.95 7.50 -7.29
C PHE A 124 -3.66 8.34 -7.36
N ARG A 125 -2.68 8.00 -6.52
CA ARG A 125 -1.39 8.67 -6.40
C ARG A 125 -0.26 7.67 -6.54
N LYS A 126 0.76 8.01 -7.34
CA LYS A 126 1.98 7.21 -7.40
C LYS A 126 2.91 7.61 -6.26
N GLY A 127 3.20 6.66 -5.37
CA GLY A 127 4.05 6.91 -4.20
C GLY A 127 4.38 5.64 -3.45
N TYR A 128 5.37 5.76 -2.58
CA TYR A 128 5.75 4.68 -1.66
C TYR A 128 4.99 4.85 -0.34
N ILE A 129 4.42 3.77 0.19
CA ILE A 129 3.67 3.83 1.45
C ILE A 129 4.55 4.17 2.65
N GLN A 130 5.85 3.91 2.58
CA GLN A 130 6.82 4.32 3.58
C GLN A 130 7.22 5.81 3.48
N ASP A 131 6.82 6.52 2.42
CA ASP A 131 7.05 7.96 2.28
C ASP A 131 5.84 8.69 1.70
N LEU A 132 4.80 8.85 2.51
CA LEU A 132 3.56 9.54 2.14
C LEU A 132 3.74 11.06 1.91
N SER A 133 4.95 11.55 2.02
CA SER A 133 5.25 12.96 1.78
C SER A 133 5.79 13.21 0.37
N LEU A 134 6.39 12.22 -0.29
CA LEU A 134 6.98 12.36 -1.62
C LEU A 134 6.00 11.89 -2.70
N ASP A 135 5.57 12.81 -3.55
CA ASP A 135 4.83 12.49 -4.78
C ASP A 135 5.83 12.01 -5.84
N VAL A 136 5.81 10.70 -6.12
CA VAL A 136 6.74 10.07 -7.07
C VAL A 136 6.43 10.52 -8.50
N ARG A 137 5.16 10.76 -8.85
CA ARG A 137 4.79 11.25 -10.16
C ARG A 137 5.30 12.65 -10.41
N ALA A 138 5.19 13.52 -9.40
CA ALA A 138 5.78 14.88 -9.47
C ALA A 138 7.31 14.82 -9.58
N MET A 139 7.95 13.84 -8.91
CA MET A 139 9.40 13.63 -9.02
C MET A 139 9.81 13.18 -10.43
N GLU A 140 9.07 12.28 -11.06
CA GLU A 140 9.32 11.84 -12.43
C GLU A 140 9.25 13.02 -13.42
N ILE A 141 8.19 13.84 -13.32
CA ILE A 141 8.02 15.04 -14.15
C ILE A 141 9.16 16.04 -13.93
N TRP A 142 9.62 16.19 -12.69
CA TRP A 142 10.76 17.05 -12.38
C TRP A 142 12.05 16.52 -13.01
N LEU A 143 12.31 15.20 -12.90
CA LEU A 143 13.50 14.55 -13.47
C LEU A 143 13.56 14.59 -15.00
N GLU A 144 12.44 14.57 -15.69
CA GLU A 144 12.39 14.76 -17.16
C GLU A 144 13.06 16.11 -17.59
N ARG A 145 12.95 17.13 -16.74
CA ARG A 145 13.51 18.46 -16.99
C ARG A 145 14.86 18.70 -16.33
N ASN A 146 15.20 17.89 -15.35
CA ASN A 146 16.39 18.03 -14.50
C ASN A 146 17.09 16.66 -14.33
N PRO A 147 17.65 16.08 -15.40
CA PRO A 147 18.29 14.77 -15.31
C PRO A 147 19.49 14.79 -14.38
N VAL A 148 19.65 13.72 -13.59
CA VAL A 148 20.80 13.55 -12.69
C VAL A 148 21.99 13.03 -13.49
N THR A 149 22.99 13.87 -13.70
CA THR A 149 24.19 13.56 -14.50
C THR A 149 25.49 13.71 -13.72
N ASP A 150 25.46 14.39 -12.56
CA ASP A 150 26.60 14.67 -11.71
C ASP A 150 26.19 14.89 -10.24
N ALA A 151 27.18 15.17 -9.38
CA ALA A 151 26.92 15.38 -7.96
C ALA A 151 26.06 16.64 -7.69
N ALA A 152 26.16 17.67 -8.52
CA ALA A 152 25.39 18.90 -8.35
C ALA A 152 23.91 18.68 -8.69
N SER A 153 23.61 17.99 -9.78
CA SER A 153 22.23 17.59 -10.14
C SER A 153 21.62 16.61 -9.15
N LEU A 154 22.41 15.69 -8.57
CA LEU A 154 21.96 14.84 -7.47
C LEU A 154 21.61 15.66 -6.22
N GLN A 155 22.43 16.67 -5.89
CA GLN A 155 22.13 17.58 -4.77
C GLN A 155 20.84 18.38 -5.03
N ALA A 156 20.63 18.83 -6.26
CA ALA A 156 19.41 19.53 -6.64
C ALA A 156 18.16 18.64 -6.48
N LEU A 157 18.26 17.36 -6.87
CA LEU A 157 17.17 16.37 -6.64
C LEU A 157 16.89 16.23 -5.14
N ASN A 158 17.92 16.02 -4.32
CA ASN A 158 17.75 15.85 -2.87
C ASN A 158 17.12 17.11 -2.22
N GLN A 159 17.52 18.30 -2.67
CA GLN A 159 16.90 19.54 -2.20
C GLN A 159 15.44 19.62 -2.61
N TRP A 160 15.10 19.36 -3.86
CA TRP A 160 13.73 19.35 -4.36
C TRP A 160 12.86 18.36 -3.59
N GLN A 161 13.34 17.13 -3.37
CA GLN A 161 12.61 16.14 -2.56
C GLN A 161 12.36 16.61 -1.13
N SER A 162 13.34 17.27 -0.51
CA SER A 162 13.20 17.83 0.84
C SER A 162 12.13 18.93 0.89
N GLU A 163 12.12 19.81 -0.12
CA GLU A 163 11.12 20.86 -0.27
C GLU A 163 9.71 20.28 -0.50
N GLN A 164 9.57 19.26 -1.35
CA GLN A 164 8.31 18.56 -1.56
C GLN A 164 7.76 17.96 -0.25
N ARG A 165 8.58 17.20 0.46
CA ARG A 165 8.18 16.57 1.72
C ARG A 165 7.73 17.58 2.78
N SER A 166 8.36 18.75 2.81
CA SER A 166 8.10 19.76 3.86
C SER A 166 6.99 20.74 3.52
N GLN A 167 6.86 21.13 2.25
CA GLN A 167 5.99 22.22 1.83
C GLN A 167 4.74 21.74 1.09
N ILE A 168 4.85 20.67 0.30
CA ILE A 168 3.77 20.16 -0.56
C ILE A 168 3.75 18.63 -0.45
N PRO A 169 3.54 18.06 0.74
CA PRO A 169 3.53 16.61 0.89
C PRO A 169 2.42 15.98 0.04
N MET A 170 2.69 14.80 -0.54
CA MET A 170 1.73 14.05 -1.34
C MET A 170 0.40 13.84 -0.60
N ILE A 171 0.48 13.44 0.65
CA ILE A 171 -0.66 13.39 1.56
C ILE A 171 -0.42 14.38 2.70
N ALA A 172 -1.33 15.33 2.83
CA ALA A 172 -1.20 16.41 3.81
C ALA A 172 -1.30 15.92 5.26
N ASN A 173 -0.73 16.67 6.20
CA ASN A 173 -0.84 16.36 7.62
C ASN A 173 -2.30 16.45 8.08
N SER A 174 -2.73 15.53 8.95
CA SER A 174 -4.06 15.55 9.57
C SER A 174 -5.21 15.73 8.56
N SER A 175 -5.12 15.08 7.40
CA SER A 175 -6.09 15.21 6.31
C SER A 175 -7.03 14.01 6.17
N VAL A 176 -6.73 12.88 6.82
CA VAL A 176 -7.37 11.58 6.61
C VAL A 176 -8.13 11.14 7.86
N ASP A 177 -9.38 10.70 7.69
CA ASP A 177 -10.22 10.18 8.79
C ASP A 177 -9.94 8.70 9.04
N LEU A 178 -9.67 7.94 7.98
CA LEU A 178 -9.36 6.51 8.05
C LEU A 178 -8.21 6.17 7.10
N VAL A 179 -7.17 5.55 7.62
CA VAL A 179 -6.14 4.88 6.81
C VAL A 179 -6.45 3.40 6.75
N ILE A 180 -6.46 2.82 5.57
CA ILE A 180 -6.64 1.38 5.36
C ILE A 180 -5.44 0.78 4.64
N SER A 181 -5.23 -0.52 4.84
CA SER A 181 -4.22 -1.29 4.12
C SER A 181 -4.62 -2.76 4.08
N ASN A 182 -4.32 -3.44 2.98
CA ASN A 182 -4.71 -4.82 2.76
C ASN A 182 -3.54 -5.65 2.20
N CYS A 183 -2.83 -6.39 3.08
CA CYS A 183 -1.68 -7.24 2.76
C CYS A 183 -0.48 -6.50 2.12
N VAL A 184 -0.10 -5.34 2.64
CA VAL A 184 0.93 -4.51 2.02
C VAL A 184 2.05 -4.10 2.99
N LEU A 185 1.75 -3.94 4.30
CA LEU A 185 2.74 -3.45 5.25
C LEU A 185 3.95 -4.40 5.37
N ASN A 186 3.72 -5.69 5.23
CA ASN A 186 4.76 -6.72 5.26
C ASN A 186 5.73 -6.66 4.07
N LEU A 187 5.35 -5.99 2.97
CA LEU A 187 6.20 -5.80 1.80
C LEU A 187 7.25 -4.70 1.99
N VAL A 188 7.07 -3.85 2.99
CA VAL A 188 8.00 -2.75 3.30
C VAL A 188 9.24 -3.28 4.01
N ALA A 189 10.43 -2.85 3.55
CA ALA A 189 11.70 -3.22 4.15
C ALA A 189 11.73 -2.83 5.65
N GLU A 190 12.30 -3.69 6.49
CA GLU A 190 12.24 -3.53 7.95
C GLU A 190 12.77 -2.15 8.43
N GLN A 191 13.83 -1.65 7.80
CA GLN A 191 14.41 -0.35 8.15
C GLN A 191 13.46 0.83 7.87
N ASP A 192 12.50 0.69 6.94
CA ASP A 192 11.60 1.76 6.51
C ASP A 192 10.24 1.72 7.20
N ARG A 193 9.95 0.64 7.95
CA ARG A 193 8.66 0.44 8.63
C ARG A 193 8.35 1.52 9.65
N ARG A 194 9.35 1.98 10.39
CA ARG A 194 9.15 3.08 11.33
C ARG A 194 8.73 4.35 10.62
N GLN A 195 9.40 4.73 9.53
CA GLN A 195 9.04 5.89 8.73
C GLN A 195 7.62 5.76 8.15
N MET A 196 7.24 4.57 7.68
CA MET A 196 5.88 4.27 7.24
C MET A 196 4.85 4.55 8.34
N LEU A 197 5.05 4.01 9.53
CA LEU A 197 4.13 4.19 10.66
C LEU A 197 4.05 5.65 11.13
N GLU A 198 5.16 6.37 11.18
CA GLU A 198 5.21 7.81 11.44
C GLU A 198 4.44 8.59 10.35
N GLY A 199 4.55 8.18 9.08
CA GLY A 199 3.78 8.72 7.96
C GLY A 199 2.28 8.51 8.12
N ILE A 200 1.85 7.30 8.47
CA ILE A 200 0.46 6.95 8.76
C ILE A 200 -0.07 7.82 9.93
N PHE A 201 0.70 7.94 11.00
CA PHE A 201 0.31 8.77 12.14
C PHE A 201 0.18 10.24 11.77
N ARG A 202 1.10 10.77 10.96
CA ARG A 202 1.12 12.17 10.50
C ARG A 202 -0.10 12.55 9.67
N VAL A 203 -0.50 11.71 8.71
CA VAL A 203 -1.59 12.03 7.79
C VAL A 203 -2.97 11.91 8.42
N ARG A 204 -3.10 11.12 9.48
CA ARG A 204 -4.34 10.88 10.20
C ARG A 204 -4.78 12.12 10.98
N LYS A 205 -6.06 12.49 10.87
CA LYS A 205 -6.67 13.52 11.73
C LYS A 205 -6.63 13.12 13.21
N PRO A 206 -6.62 14.06 14.15
CA PRO A 206 -6.89 13.73 15.55
C PRO A 206 -8.21 12.97 15.68
N GLY A 207 -8.20 11.82 16.39
CA GLY A 207 -9.36 10.93 16.48
C GLY A 207 -9.63 10.05 15.26
N GLY A 208 -8.84 10.18 14.19
CA GLY A 208 -8.92 9.31 13.02
C GLY A 208 -8.45 7.88 13.34
N ARG A 209 -8.73 6.95 12.44
CA ARG A 209 -8.57 5.50 12.63
C ARG A 209 -7.60 4.91 11.63
N VAL A 210 -7.11 3.73 11.93
CA VAL A 210 -6.33 2.89 11.01
C VAL A 210 -6.95 1.49 11.04
N ALA A 211 -7.19 0.90 9.89
CA ALA A 211 -7.68 -0.48 9.76
C ALA A 211 -6.78 -1.25 8.80
N ILE A 212 -6.14 -2.28 9.28
CA ILE A 212 -5.17 -3.06 8.53
C ILE A 212 -5.59 -4.51 8.53
N SER A 213 -5.55 -5.10 7.35
CA SER A 213 -5.65 -6.53 7.15
C SER A 213 -4.29 -7.01 6.65
N ASP A 214 -3.56 -7.75 7.46
CA ASP A 214 -2.22 -8.24 7.09
C ASP A 214 -1.89 -9.53 7.86
N ILE A 215 -0.90 -10.25 7.39
CA ILE A 215 -0.40 -11.47 8.03
C ILE A 215 0.51 -11.05 9.19
N VAL A 216 0.32 -11.68 10.35
CA VAL A 216 1.26 -11.62 11.47
C VAL A 216 1.71 -13.02 11.83
N CYS A 217 2.88 -13.15 12.45
CA CYS A 217 3.43 -14.43 12.89
C CYS A 217 3.56 -14.47 14.42
N ASP A 218 3.41 -15.64 14.99
CA ASP A 218 3.58 -15.92 16.43
C ASP A 218 5.05 -16.11 16.82
N GLU A 219 5.91 -16.47 15.85
CA GLU A 219 7.35 -16.57 16.00
C GLU A 219 8.07 -15.63 15.02
N LYS A 220 9.27 -15.18 15.39
CA LYS A 220 10.07 -14.32 14.50
C LYS A 220 10.54 -15.09 13.28
N VAL A 221 10.28 -14.54 12.09
CA VAL A 221 10.73 -15.14 10.83
C VAL A 221 12.24 -15.27 10.81
N PRO A 222 12.81 -16.47 10.58
CA PRO A 222 14.24 -16.69 10.50
C PRO A 222 14.90 -15.88 9.36
N GLN A 223 16.14 -15.44 9.57
CA GLN A 223 16.83 -14.56 8.62
C GLN A 223 16.94 -15.16 7.21
N HIS A 224 17.19 -16.46 7.08
CA HIS A 224 17.32 -17.12 5.78
C HIS A 224 16.00 -17.14 4.97
N LEU A 225 14.84 -17.09 5.64
CA LEU A 225 13.54 -16.96 4.97
C LEU A 225 13.27 -15.52 4.53
N LYS A 226 13.78 -14.53 5.28
CA LYS A 226 13.67 -13.10 4.90
C LYS A 226 14.48 -12.78 3.63
N GLU A 227 15.49 -13.57 3.32
CA GLU A 227 16.31 -13.44 2.11
C GLU A 227 15.67 -14.09 0.87
N ASP A 228 14.55 -14.81 1.05
CA ASP A 228 13.79 -15.38 -0.06
C ASP A 228 12.83 -14.34 -0.65
N ALA A 229 13.17 -13.87 -1.85
CA ALA A 229 12.41 -12.85 -2.57
C ALA A 229 10.96 -13.26 -2.90
N THR A 230 10.72 -14.57 -3.12
CA THR A 230 9.38 -15.09 -3.42
C THR A 230 8.50 -15.06 -2.18
N LEU A 231 9.03 -15.51 -1.04
CA LEU A 231 8.34 -15.46 0.24
C LEU A 231 8.11 -14.01 0.69
N TRP A 232 9.08 -13.12 0.45
CA TRP A 232 8.92 -11.70 0.78
C TRP A 232 7.80 -11.05 -0.02
N SER A 233 7.86 -11.16 -1.35
CA SER A 233 6.83 -10.58 -2.23
C SER A 233 5.45 -11.24 -2.10
N GLY A 234 5.36 -12.37 -1.41
CA GLY A 234 4.12 -13.03 -0.99
C GLY A 234 3.60 -12.63 0.40
N CYS A 235 4.13 -11.57 1.02
CA CYS A 235 3.79 -11.09 2.37
C CYS A 235 4.14 -12.06 3.52
N ILE A 236 4.85 -13.16 3.26
CA ILE A 236 5.13 -14.22 4.25
C ILE A 236 6.37 -13.90 5.08
N SER A 237 7.53 -13.81 4.42
CA SER A 237 8.80 -13.65 5.14
C SER A 237 9.01 -12.24 5.70
N GLY A 238 8.25 -11.26 5.22
CA GLY A 238 8.16 -9.92 5.79
C GLY A 238 7.14 -9.78 6.92
N ALA A 239 6.43 -10.85 7.33
CA ALA A 239 5.41 -10.76 8.35
C ALA A 239 5.95 -10.18 9.68
N PHE A 240 5.17 -9.26 10.26
CA PHE A 240 5.47 -8.78 11.60
C PHE A 240 5.21 -9.88 12.63
N HIS A 241 6.05 -9.97 13.64
CA HIS A 241 5.68 -10.68 14.85
C HIS A 241 4.52 -9.94 15.55
N GLU A 242 3.48 -10.64 15.99
CA GLU A 242 2.23 -10.06 16.48
C GLU A 242 2.40 -8.99 17.55
N LEU A 243 3.26 -9.25 18.56
CA LEU A 243 3.51 -8.31 19.65
C LEU A 243 4.32 -7.10 19.17
N ASP A 244 5.25 -7.30 18.23
CA ASP A 244 6.06 -6.22 17.67
C ASP A 244 5.20 -5.32 16.76
N PHE A 245 4.18 -5.86 16.07
CA PHE A 245 3.22 -5.10 15.26
C PHE A 245 2.45 -4.10 16.12
N ALA A 246 1.76 -4.58 17.16
CA ALA A 246 1.01 -3.71 18.05
C ALA A 246 1.92 -2.66 18.72
N LYS A 247 3.11 -3.09 19.20
CA LYS A 247 4.08 -2.20 19.80
C LYS A 247 4.55 -1.09 18.85
N ALA A 248 4.80 -1.40 17.59
CA ALA A 248 5.29 -0.44 16.60
C ALA A 248 4.28 0.71 16.38
N PHE A 249 2.97 0.43 16.40
CA PHE A 249 1.93 1.47 16.34
C PHE A 249 1.89 2.32 17.62
N LEU A 250 1.99 1.69 18.80
CA LEU A 250 2.02 2.42 20.07
C LEU A 250 3.25 3.32 20.16
N ASP A 251 4.41 2.86 19.70
CA ASP A 251 5.67 3.61 19.74
C ASP A 251 5.65 4.90 18.90
N VAL A 252 4.81 4.98 17.87
CA VAL A 252 4.64 6.20 17.05
C VAL A 252 3.48 7.09 17.50
N GLY A 253 2.76 6.70 18.58
CA GLY A 253 1.78 7.56 19.26
C GLY A 253 0.32 7.15 19.12
N PHE A 254 0.02 5.97 18.55
CA PHE A 254 -1.33 5.42 18.65
C PHE A 254 -1.65 5.04 20.09
N VAL A 255 -2.90 5.20 20.51
CA VAL A 255 -3.30 5.00 21.92
C VAL A 255 -3.87 3.62 22.20
N ALA A 256 -4.30 2.90 21.15
CA ALA A 256 -4.83 1.55 21.24
C ALA A 256 -4.58 0.81 19.92
N VAL A 257 -4.35 -0.49 20.03
CA VAL A 257 -4.33 -1.46 18.92
C VAL A 257 -5.23 -2.61 19.34
N GLU A 258 -6.20 -2.94 18.50
CA GLU A 258 -7.17 -4.00 18.71
C GLU A 258 -7.14 -4.95 17.52
N TYR A 259 -7.20 -6.26 17.77
CA TYR A 259 -7.37 -7.28 16.76
C TYR A 259 -8.85 -7.65 16.71
N ASP A 260 -9.54 -7.27 15.63
CA ASP A 260 -10.97 -7.50 15.46
C ASP A 260 -11.28 -8.89 14.93
N LYS A 261 -10.43 -9.39 14.02
CA LYS A 261 -10.55 -10.72 13.42
C LYS A 261 -9.20 -11.42 13.47
N TRP A 262 -9.23 -12.67 13.92
CA TRP A 262 -8.07 -13.53 13.97
C TRP A 262 -8.40 -14.84 13.27
N ASP A 263 -7.87 -15.05 12.05
CA ASP A 263 -7.97 -16.30 11.35
C ASP A 263 -6.62 -17.01 11.40
N GLU A 264 -6.54 -18.14 12.11
CA GLU A 264 -5.36 -18.99 12.10
C GLU A 264 -5.22 -19.62 10.72
N GLN A 265 -4.17 -19.25 10.01
CA GLN A 265 -3.72 -19.91 8.79
C GLN A 265 -2.48 -20.72 9.14
N PRO A 266 -2.56 -22.05 9.34
CA PRO A 266 -1.37 -22.86 9.54
C PRO A 266 -0.60 -22.86 8.21
N TRP A 267 0.33 -21.96 8.06
CA TRP A 267 1.34 -22.07 7.03
C TRP A 267 2.19 -23.27 7.38
N GLN A 268 2.03 -24.36 6.63
CA GLN A 268 3.01 -25.42 6.70
C GLN A 268 4.36 -24.82 6.33
N VAL A 269 5.20 -24.67 7.35
CA VAL A 269 6.61 -24.31 7.14
C VAL A 269 7.13 -25.33 6.14
N LEU A 270 7.52 -24.85 4.97
CA LEU A 270 8.25 -25.68 4.03
C LEU A 270 9.58 -26.00 4.71
N GLU A 271 9.71 -27.23 5.22
CA GLU A 271 10.96 -27.80 5.76
C GLU A 271 12.04 -27.83 4.67
#